data_c17676dbc28f1ac2476d9e876892a7fb
#
_entry.id   c17676dbc28f1ac2476d9e876892a7fb
#
_cell.length_a   1.000
_cell.length_b   1.000
_cell.length_c   1.000
_cell.angle_alpha   90.00
_cell.angle_beta   90.00
_cell.angle_gamma   90.00
#
_symmetry.space_group_name_H-M   'P 1'
#
loop_
_entity.id
_entity.type
_entity.pdbx_description
1 polymer ?
#
loop_
_entity_poly.entity_id
_entity_poly.type
_entity_poly.pdbx_seq_one_letter_code
_entity_poly.pdbx_strand_id
1 'polypeptide(L)'
;TLVLPELQYVEIIATTASSGTDNDVQADVEGGEEQELASTITVLATPEQARLLAELEQTGKLHAALVFRGDSTQAEKFLDEQQKVLEELYTEELEGEAETAEADAEEEKEEPIVDDVEVNAGGQ
;
A
#
# COMPACT_ATOMS: atom_id res chain seq x y z
N THR A 1 -17.53 -9.84 -4.65
CA THR A 1 -16.08 -9.76 -4.91
C THR A 1 -15.75 -8.34 -5.33
N LEU A 2 -14.83 -7.72 -4.63
CA LEU A 2 -14.38 -6.37 -4.93
C LEU A 2 -12.91 -6.47 -5.37
N VAL A 3 -12.59 -5.80 -6.45
CA VAL A 3 -11.19 -5.59 -6.86
C VAL A 3 -10.82 -4.17 -6.48
N LEU A 4 -9.82 -4.05 -5.62
CA LEU A 4 -9.33 -2.75 -5.20
C LEU A 4 -8.32 -2.25 -6.23
N PRO A 5 -8.46 -1.01 -6.72
CA PRO A 5 -7.54 -0.48 -7.72
C PRO A 5 -6.09 -0.49 -7.25
N GLU A 6 -5.85 -0.30 -5.96
CA GLU A 6 -4.51 -0.30 -5.38
C GLU A 6 -3.82 -1.67 -5.41
N LEU A 7 -4.59 -2.74 -5.53
CA LEU A 7 -4.11 -4.11 -5.49
C LEU A 7 -4.43 -4.89 -6.76
N GLN A 8 -4.65 -4.20 -7.86
CA GLN A 8 -5.02 -4.85 -9.12
C GLN A 8 -3.89 -5.72 -9.66
N TYR A 9 -2.66 -5.25 -9.60
CA TYR A 9 -1.47 -5.99 -9.98
C TYR A 9 -0.40 -5.86 -8.91
N VAL A 10 0.12 -6.98 -8.44
CA VAL A 10 1.18 -7.03 -7.43
C VAL A 10 2.20 -8.08 -7.85
N GLU A 11 3.46 -7.77 -7.72
CA GLU A 11 4.53 -8.70 -8.04
C GLU A 11 4.71 -9.76 -6.97
N ILE A 12 4.70 -11.04 -7.37
CA ILE A 12 4.96 -12.15 -6.46
C ILE A 12 6.43 -12.52 -6.61
N ILE A 13 7.15 -12.47 -5.51
CA ILE A 13 8.58 -12.78 -5.47
C ILE A 13 8.88 -14.18 -4.97
N ALA A 14 7.99 -14.78 -4.20
CA ALA A 14 8.14 -16.14 -3.72
C ALA A 14 6.80 -16.79 -3.36
N THR A 15 6.76 -18.08 -3.43
CA THR A 15 5.66 -18.90 -2.92
C THR A 15 6.24 -19.98 -2.00
N THR A 16 5.65 -20.14 -0.83
CA THR A 16 6.17 -21.06 0.18
C THR A 16 5.11 -22.09 0.56
N ALA A 17 5.49 -23.35 0.63
CA ALA A 17 4.62 -24.43 1.08
C ALA A 17 4.43 -24.40 2.60
N SER A 18 3.47 -25.14 3.10
CA SER A 18 3.21 -25.24 4.54
C SER A 18 4.37 -25.83 5.34
N SER A 19 5.22 -26.61 4.70
CA SER A 19 6.46 -27.12 5.27
C SER A 19 7.56 -26.09 5.47
N GLY A 20 7.38 -24.86 4.94
CA GLY A 20 8.39 -23.81 4.98
C GLY A 20 9.41 -23.91 3.84
N THR A 21 9.18 -24.79 2.88
CA THR A 21 10.05 -24.92 1.72
C THR A 21 9.58 -23.98 0.62
N ASP A 22 10.50 -23.23 0.03
CA ASP A 22 10.15 -22.40 -1.11
C ASP A 22 9.85 -23.30 -2.31
N ASN A 23 8.70 -23.09 -2.90
CA ASN A 23 8.34 -23.76 -4.13
C ASN A 23 9.05 -23.06 -5.28
N ASP A 24 10.29 -23.47 -5.51
CA ASP A 24 11.00 -23.05 -6.70
C ASP A 24 10.45 -23.85 -7.88
N VAL A 25 9.77 -23.16 -8.73
CA VAL A 25 8.98 -23.75 -9.81
C VAL A 25 9.84 -24.28 -10.96
N GLN A 26 11.15 -24.26 -10.78
CA GLN A 26 12.11 -24.78 -11.74
C GLN A 26 12.58 -26.21 -11.46
N ALA A 27 12.14 -26.82 -10.39
CA ALA A 27 12.40 -28.22 -10.19
C ALA A 27 11.59 -29.05 -11.20
N ASP A 28 12.25 -29.47 -12.24
CA ASP A 28 11.74 -30.52 -13.11
C ASP A 28 11.52 -31.77 -12.25
N VAL A 29 10.26 -32.00 -11.94
CA VAL A 29 9.88 -33.15 -11.14
C VAL A 29 9.84 -34.39 -12.01
N GLU A 30 11.02 -34.95 -12.22
CA GLU A 30 11.13 -36.36 -12.58
C GLU A 30 11.11 -37.18 -11.30
N GLY A 31 9.96 -37.38 -10.75
CA GLY A 31 9.79 -38.27 -9.60
C GLY A 31 8.58 -37.84 -8.77
N GLY A 32 7.50 -38.55 -8.96
CA GLY A 32 6.18 -38.40 -8.35
C GLY A 32 6.08 -38.12 -6.84
N GLU A 33 6.75 -37.09 -6.37
CA GLU A 33 6.51 -36.53 -5.06
C GLU A 33 5.33 -35.56 -5.19
N GLU A 34 4.36 -35.71 -4.31
CA GLU A 34 3.21 -34.82 -4.26
C GLU A 34 3.70 -33.39 -4.06
N GLN A 35 3.48 -32.54 -5.07
CA GLN A 35 3.78 -31.13 -4.94
C GLN A 35 2.94 -30.55 -3.83
N GLU A 36 3.57 -30.16 -2.75
CA GLU A 36 2.89 -29.49 -1.67
C GLU A 36 2.40 -28.14 -2.16
N LEU A 37 1.12 -27.87 -1.99
CA LEU A 37 0.53 -26.62 -2.45
C LEU A 37 1.10 -25.44 -1.65
N ALA A 38 1.38 -24.36 -2.33
CA ALA A 38 1.80 -23.14 -1.69
C ALA A 38 0.71 -22.63 -0.74
N SER A 39 1.09 -22.37 0.50
CA SER A 39 0.21 -21.82 1.52
C SER A 39 0.42 -20.33 1.72
N THR A 40 1.57 -19.82 1.34
CA THR A 40 1.94 -18.42 1.52
C THR A 40 2.54 -17.87 0.24
N ILE A 41 2.17 -16.65 -0.09
CA ILE A 41 2.78 -15.89 -1.18
C ILE A 41 3.48 -14.66 -0.59
N THR A 42 4.68 -14.39 -1.07
CA THR A 42 5.43 -13.19 -0.72
C THR A 42 5.38 -12.23 -1.88
N VAL A 43 4.95 -11.02 -1.63
CA VAL A 43 4.75 -10.00 -2.66
C VAL A 43 5.62 -8.79 -2.43
N LEU A 44 5.99 -8.11 -3.51
CA LEU A 44 6.63 -6.82 -3.44
C LEU A 44 5.52 -5.76 -3.48
N ALA A 45 5.42 -4.95 -2.45
CA ALA A 45 4.33 -3.99 -2.30
C ALA A 45 4.84 -2.64 -1.79
N THR A 46 4.15 -1.57 -2.16
CA THR A 46 4.39 -0.25 -1.55
C THR A 46 3.90 -0.24 -0.10
N PRO A 47 4.31 0.71 0.75
CA PRO A 47 3.82 0.81 2.12
C PRO A 47 2.30 0.90 2.22
N GLU A 48 1.66 1.60 1.29
CA GLU A 48 0.22 1.76 1.21
C GLU A 48 -0.46 0.43 0.87
N GLN A 49 0.03 -0.28 -0.14
CA GLN A 49 -0.44 -1.61 -0.50
C GLN A 49 -0.26 -2.60 0.65
N ALA A 50 0.88 -2.55 1.34
CA ALA A 50 1.17 -3.43 2.47
C ALA A 50 0.19 -3.19 3.63
N ARG A 51 -0.12 -1.93 3.93
CA ARG A 51 -1.12 -1.59 4.96
C ARG A 51 -2.50 -2.12 4.60
N LEU A 52 -2.90 -1.93 3.34
CA LEU A 52 -4.19 -2.38 2.85
C LEU A 52 -4.31 -3.91 2.86
N LEU A 53 -3.24 -4.62 2.46
CA LEU A 53 -3.19 -6.08 2.52
C LEU A 53 -3.33 -6.59 3.95
N ALA A 54 -2.65 -5.97 4.92
CA ALA A 54 -2.73 -6.34 6.33
C ALA A 54 -4.14 -6.11 6.91
N GLU A 55 -4.80 -5.05 6.51
CA GLU A 55 -6.19 -4.77 6.91
C GLU A 55 -7.17 -5.79 6.33
N LEU A 56 -7.01 -6.12 5.06
CA LEU A 56 -7.86 -7.10 4.38
C LEU A 56 -7.66 -8.52 4.92
N GLU A 57 -6.45 -8.88 5.34
CA GLU A 57 -6.19 -10.16 5.97
C GLU A 57 -6.98 -10.33 7.27
N GLN A 58 -7.13 -9.25 8.03
CA GLN A 58 -7.87 -9.28 9.30
C GLN A 58 -9.39 -9.21 9.12
N THR A 59 -9.86 -8.51 8.10
CA THR A 59 -11.28 -8.20 7.95
C THR A 59 -12.01 -9.05 6.92
N GLY A 60 -11.28 -9.72 6.03
CA GLY A 60 -11.88 -10.39 4.88
C GLY A 60 -11.17 -11.66 4.44
N LYS A 61 -11.43 -12.00 3.20
CA LYS A 61 -10.74 -13.08 2.49
C LYS A 61 -10.12 -12.51 1.24
N LEU A 62 -8.83 -12.76 1.09
CA LEU A 62 -8.13 -12.41 -0.12
C LEU A 62 -8.19 -13.55 -1.12
N HIS A 63 -8.35 -13.21 -2.38
CA HIS A 63 -8.23 -14.12 -3.49
C HIS A 63 -7.23 -13.55 -4.48
N ALA A 64 -6.21 -14.30 -4.79
CA ALA A 64 -5.21 -13.92 -5.76
C ALA A 64 -5.32 -14.82 -7.00
N ALA A 65 -5.19 -14.24 -8.17
CA ALA A 65 -5.15 -14.96 -9.43
C ALA A 65 -3.88 -14.61 -10.19
N LEU A 66 -3.22 -15.61 -10.76
CA LEU A 66 -2.04 -15.37 -11.57
C LEU A 66 -2.45 -14.77 -12.91
N VAL A 67 -2.04 -13.55 -13.17
CA VAL A 67 -2.34 -12.84 -14.41
C VAL A 67 -1.31 -13.13 -15.49
N PHE A 68 -0.03 -13.09 -15.11
CA PHE A 68 1.06 -13.30 -16.04
C PHE A 68 2.25 -13.96 -15.35
N ARG A 69 2.89 -14.86 -16.07
CA ARG A 69 4.15 -15.48 -15.66
C ARG A 69 5.02 -15.64 -16.88
N GLY A 70 6.18 -15.05 -16.87
CA GLY A 70 7.10 -15.12 -18.02
C GLY A 70 8.13 -14.01 -17.99
N ASP A 71 8.38 -13.44 -19.16
CA ASP A 71 9.41 -12.44 -19.36
C ASP A 71 9.15 -11.16 -18.56
N SER A 72 10.17 -10.66 -17.91
CA SER A 72 10.12 -9.43 -17.10
C SER A 72 9.62 -8.21 -17.89
N THR A 73 9.99 -8.11 -19.16
CA THR A 73 9.58 -6.99 -20.00
C THR A 73 8.06 -6.88 -20.18
N GLN A 74 7.36 -8.01 -20.21
CA GLN A 74 5.91 -8.00 -20.31
C GLN A 74 5.26 -7.84 -18.93
N ALA A 75 5.87 -8.39 -17.89
CA ALA A 75 5.41 -8.22 -16.51
C ALA A 75 5.46 -6.74 -16.08
N GLU A 76 6.52 -6.03 -16.46
CA GLU A 76 6.68 -4.60 -16.18
C GLU A 76 5.50 -3.75 -16.65
N LYS A 77 4.86 -4.11 -17.77
CA LYS A 77 3.69 -3.36 -18.26
C LYS A 77 2.52 -3.37 -17.28
N PHE A 78 2.29 -4.49 -16.61
CA PHE A 78 1.23 -4.58 -15.59
C PHE A 78 1.60 -3.77 -14.35
N LEU A 79 2.87 -3.80 -13.96
CA LEU A 79 3.38 -3.03 -12.82
C LEU A 79 3.37 -1.52 -13.11
N ASP A 80 3.70 -1.11 -14.33
CA ASP A 80 3.62 0.29 -14.76
C ASP A 80 2.17 0.80 -14.74
N GLU A 81 1.22 -0.02 -15.14
CA GLU A 81 -0.20 0.34 -15.03
C GLU A 81 -0.64 0.49 -13.58
N GLN A 82 -0.20 -0.43 -12.72
CA GLN A 82 -0.47 -0.34 -11.29
C GLN A 82 0.14 0.93 -10.67
N GLN A 83 1.36 1.26 -11.07
CA GLN A 83 2.04 2.46 -10.59
C GLN A 83 1.28 3.73 -10.96
N LYS A 84 0.75 3.83 -12.17
CA LYS A 84 -0.08 4.97 -12.59
C LYS A 84 -1.34 5.11 -11.75
N VAL A 85 -2.00 4.00 -11.48
CA VAL A 85 -3.20 4.00 -10.63
C VAL A 85 -2.87 4.49 -9.22
N LEU A 86 -1.77 4.02 -8.65
CA LEU A 86 -1.33 4.47 -7.33
C LEU A 86 -0.99 5.96 -7.33
N GLU A 87 -0.29 6.43 -8.34
CA GLU A 87 0.04 7.85 -8.48
C GLU A 87 -1.22 8.73 -8.58
N GLU A 88 -2.20 8.32 -9.36
CA GLU A 88 -3.47 9.05 -9.47
C GLU A 88 -4.20 9.11 -8.13
N LEU A 89 -4.36 7.97 -7.45
CA LEU A 89 -5.08 7.89 -6.18
C LEU A 89 -4.42 8.71 -5.08
N TYR A 90 -3.11 8.57 -4.94
CA TYR A 90 -2.39 9.26 -3.86
C TYR A 90 -2.08 10.72 -4.17
N THR A 91 -2.05 11.14 -5.42
CA THR A 91 -1.96 12.56 -5.77
C THR A 91 -3.25 13.28 -5.38
N GLU A 92 -4.40 12.69 -5.62
CA GLU A 92 -5.69 13.25 -5.20
C GLU A 92 -5.81 13.36 -3.68
N GLU A 93 -5.32 12.35 -2.93
CA GLU A 93 -5.31 12.40 -1.46
C GLU A 93 -4.41 13.50 -0.93
N LEU A 94 -3.23 13.67 -1.49
CA LEU A 94 -2.29 14.72 -1.07
C LEU A 94 -2.83 16.12 -1.35
N GLU A 95 -3.51 16.34 -2.46
CA GLU A 95 -4.16 17.60 -2.76
C GLU A 95 -5.32 17.88 -1.79
N GLY A 96 -6.12 16.89 -1.46
CA GLY A 96 -7.18 17.00 -0.47
C GLY A 96 -6.66 17.31 0.94
N GLU A 97 -5.59 16.67 1.38
CA GLU A 97 -4.96 16.95 2.66
C GLU A 97 -4.29 18.33 2.70
N ALA A 98 -3.71 18.79 1.60
CA ALA A 98 -3.13 20.12 1.52
C ALA A 98 -4.18 21.22 1.63
N GLU A 99 -5.33 21.07 1.01
CA GLU A 99 -6.45 22.01 1.15
C GLU A 99 -6.97 22.05 2.59
N THR A 100 -7.07 20.91 3.25
CA THR A 100 -7.52 20.84 4.64
C THR A 100 -6.50 21.48 5.58
N ALA A 101 -5.23 21.27 5.35
CA ALA A 101 -4.17 21.86 6.15
C ALA A 101 -4.08 23.40 5.99
N GLU A 102 -4.33 23.91 4.80
CA GLU A 102 -4.40 25.35 4.56
C GLU A 102 -5.62 25.98 5.25
N ALA A 103 -6.75 25.33 5.28
CA ALA A 103 -7.92 25.79 5.99
C ALA A 103 -7.71 25.82 7.50
N ASP A 104 -7.07 24.82 8.07
CA ASP A 104 -6.72 24.79 9.48
C ASP A 104 -5.66 25.87 9.84
N ALA A 105 -4.73 26.13 8.96
CA ALA A 105 -3.74 27.17 9.17
C ALA A 105 -4.34 28.58 9.11
N GLU A 106 -5.37 28.81 8.31
CA GLU A 106 -6.08 30.08 8.30
C GLU A 106 -6.91 30.30 9.55
N GLU A 107 -7.49 29.26 10.13
CA GLU A 107 -8.16 29.37 11.43
C GLU A 107 -7.19 29.69 12.56
N GLU A 108 -6.00 29.14 12.58
CA GLU A 108 -5.01 29.49 13.57
C GLU A 108 -4.51 30.93 13.48
N LYS A 109 -4.57 31.53 12.32
CA LYS A 109 -4.15 32.92 12.16
C LYS A 109 -5.15 33.95 12.69
N GLU A 110 -6.36 33.55 12.94
CA GLU A 110 -7.37 34.41 13.48
C GLU A 110 -7.43 34.42 15.01
N GLU A 111 -6.59 33.70 15.70
CA GLU A 111 -6.52 33.87 17.12
C GLU A 111 -5.98 35.23 17.46
N PRO A 112 -6.75 36.04 18.16
CA PRO A 112 -6.27 37.33 18.58
C PRO A 112 -5.21 37.14 19.61
N ILE A 113 -4.10 37.63 19.32
CA ILE A 113 -3.11 37.71 20.26
C ILE A 113 -3.52 38.71 21.24
N VAL A 114 -3.85 38.36 22.30
CA VAL A 114 -4.17 39.18 23.28
C VAL A 114 -3.04 39.58 23.99
N ASP A 115 -2.52 40.54 23.68
CA ASP A 115 -1.54 40.98 24.29
C ASP A 115 -1.78 41.97 25.22
N ASP A 116 -2.33 42.03 26.04
CA ASP A 116 -2.42 42.87 26.92
C ASP A 116 -1.53 42.96 27.86
N VAL A 117 -0.76 43.44 27.66
CA VAL A 117 0.09 43.69 28.52
C VAL A 117 -0.10 44.85 29.21
N GLU A 118 -0.99 45.11 29.73
CA GLU A 118 -1.13 46.06 30.53
C GLU A 118 -0.20 46.14 31.55
N VAL A 119 0.77 46.55 31.32
CA VAL A 119 1.61 46.74 32.32
C VAL A 119 1.27 47.97 32.95
N ASN A 120 0.59 48.00 33.80
CA ASN A 120 0.48 49.02 34.58
C ASN A 120 1.62 49.30 35.30
N ALA A 121 2.20 50.05 34.85
CA ALA A 121 3.16 50.55 35.64
C ALA A 121 2.66 51.41 36.68
N GLY A 122 1.78 51.25 37.19
CA GLY A 122 1.34 52.03 38.22
C GLY A 122 2.30 52.42 39.20
N GLY A 123 3.24 52.86 38.86
CA GLY A 123 4.16 53.16 39.77
C GLY A 123 3.80 54.26 40.70
N GLN A 124 3.81 54.22 41.73
CA GLN A 124 3.84 55.17 42.70
C GLN A 124 3.97 54.54 43.97
#